data_a2ecf37d7f5bab28d83655258cede93a
#
_entry.id   a2ecf37d7f5bab28d83655258cede93a
#
_cell.length_a   1.000
_cell.length_b   1.000
_cell.length_c   1.000
_cell.angle_alpha   90.00
_cell.angle_beta   90.00
_cell.angle_gamma   90.00
#
_symmetry.space_group_name_H-M   'P 1'
#
loop_
_entity.id
_entity.type
_entity.pdbx_description
1 polymer ?
#
loop_
_entity_poly.entity_id
_entity_poly.type
_entity_poly.pdbx_seq_one_letter_code
_entity_poly.pdbx_strand_id
1 'polypeptide(L)'
;MDRRKKGSKHHLATDAAGTPLAAEVTAANVNDVTRLIPLVDAIPPVRGKPGAPRHKPGEVMGDRAYHDEQRRTVLRGRGIAPVLARRGDPHGSGFGILRHVVEQTIALLHQLRRLRNRFDKRDDIHQTFLTIGCAVICWRRLHRLTG
;
A
#
# COMPACT_ATOMS: atom_id res chain seq x y z
N MET A 1 6.37 -12.44 -15.66
CA MET A 1 5.15 -12.34 -14.86
C MET A 1 4.10 -13.26 -15.43
N ASP A 2 3.74 -14.27 -14.67
CA ASP A 2 2.86 -15.36 -15.12
C ASP A 2 1.40 -14.89 -15.10
N ARG A 3 0.94 -14.32 -16.21
CA ARG A 3 -0.44 -13.80 -16.38
C ARG A 3 -1.54 -14.86 -16.34
N ARG A 4 -1.18 -16.15 -16.20
CA ARG A 4 -2.12 -17.29 -16.24
C ARG A 4 -2.31 -18.01 -14.90
N LYS A 5 -1.57 -17.67 -13.84
CA LYS A 5 -1.76 -18.31 -12.52
C LYS A 5 -2.91 -17.65 -11.77
N LYS A 6 -3.86 -18.48 -11.34
CA LYS A 6 -4.86 -18.07 -10.35
C LYS A 6 -4.14 -17.69 -9.07
N GLY A 7 -4.16 -16.42 -8.71
CA GLY A 7 -3.47 -15.90 -7.54
C GLY A 7 -4.10 -14.59 -7.10
N SER A 8 -3.69 -14.11 -5.94
CA SER A 8 -4.08 -12.80 -5.42
C SER A 8 -2.86 -11.90 -5.30
N LYS A 9 -3.08 -10.61 -5.49
CA LYS A 9 -2.12 -9.56 -5.20
C LYS A 9 -2.56 -8.79 -3.97
N HIS A 10 -1.60 -8.42 -3.12
CA HIS A 10 -1.80 -7.49 -2.03
C HIS A 10 -1.31 -6.10 -2.47
N HIS A 11 -2.20 -5.12 -2.44
CA HIS A 11 -1.87 -3.72 -2.61
C HIS A 11 -1.84 -3.07 -1.24
N LEU A 12 -0.79 -2.33 -0.95
CA LEU A 12 -0.55 -1.76 0.37
C LEU A 12 -0.11 -0.31 0.25
N ALA A 13 -0.75 0.57 1.00
CA ALA A 13 -0.28 1.91 1.27
C ALA A 13 0.25 1.99 2.70
N THR A 14 1.45 2.54 2.86
CA THR A 14 2.09 2.74 4.16
C THR A 14 2.49 4.19 4.35
N ASP A 15 2.71 4.60 5.59
CA ASP A 15 3.47 5.81 5.87
C ASP A 15 4.98 5.60 5.59
N ALA A 16 5.78 6.66 5.77
CA ALA A 16 7.23 6.58 5.54
C ALA A 16 7.96 5.62 6.46
N ALA A 17 7.37 5.25 7.60
CA ALA A 17 7.90 4.26 8.54
C ALA A 17 7.44 2.83 8.24
N GLY A 18 6.58 2.64 7.24
CA GLY A 18 6.02 1.34 6.86
C GLY A 18 4.80 0.93 7.69
N THR A 19 4.14 1.84 8.38
CA THR A 19 2.87 1.57 9.06
C THR A 19 1.76 1.41 8.03
N PRO A 20 1.03 0.29 7.98
CA PRO A 20 -0.08 0.12 7.06
C PRO A 20 -1.17 1.18 7.26
N LEU A 21 -1.57 1.84 6.18
CA LEU A 21 -2.65 2.84 6.16
C LEU A 21 -3.89 2.32 5.44
N ALA A 22 -3.69 1.58 4.35
CA ALA A 22 -4.74 0.93 3.59
C ALA A 22 -4.18 -0.33 2.90
N ALA A 23 -5.02 -1.34 2.74
CA ALA A 23 -4.64 -2.58 2.09
C ALA A 23 -5.81 -3.19 1.33
N GLU A 24 -5.53 -3.75 0.16
CA GLU A 24 -6.54 -4.35 -0.71
C GLU A 24 -6.02 -5.65 -1.34
N VAL A 25 -6.90 -6.62 -1.46
CA VAL A 25 -6.67 -7.85 -2.22
C VAL A 25 -7.30 -7.72 -3.60
N THR A 26 -6.57 -8.06 -4.64
CA THR A 26 -7.12 -8.19 -6.00
C THR A 26 -6.69 -9.51 -6.63
N ALA A 27 -7.35 -9.88 -7.72
CA ALA A 27 -6.90 -10.98 -8.55
C ALA A 27 -5.54 -10.65 -9.18
N ALA A 28 -4.71 -11.66 -9.42
CA ALA A 28 -3.35 -11.49 -9.94
C ALA A 28 -3.28 -10.81 -11.31
N ASN A 29 -4.35 -10.88 -12.11
CA ASN A 29 -4.45 -10.27 -13.43
C ASN A 29 -4.88 -8.79 -13.41
N VAL A 30 -5.27 -8.25 -12.24
CA VAL A 30 -5.63 -6.83 -12.11
C VAL A 30 -4.39 -5.96 -12.27
N ASN A 31 -4.49 -4.91 -13.07
CA ASN A 31 -3.38 -3.99 -13.27
C ASN A 31 -3.21 -3.07 -12.04
N ASP A 32 -2.01 -3.04 -11.48
CA ASP A 32 -1.68 -2.33 -10.25
C ASP A 32 -2.02 -0.84 -10.32
N VAL A 33 -1.82 -0.22 -11.49
CA VAL A 33 -2.10 1.20 -11.69
C VAL A 33 -3.57 1.56 -11.43
N THR A 34 -4.50 0.63 -11.67
CA THR A 34 -5.94 0.86 -11.44
C THR A 34 -6.28 0.94 -9.95
N ARG A 35 -5.40 0.45 -9.07
CA ARG A 35 -5.62 0.40 -7.62
C ARG A 35 -5.06 1.61 -6.88
N LEU A 36 -4.28 2.46 -7.54
CA LEU A 36 -3.64 3.62 -6.91
C LEU A 36 -4.66 4.56 -6.25
N ILE A 37 -5.63 5.03 -7.00
CA ILE A 37 -6.63 5.98 -6.50
C ILE A 37 -7.55 5.33 -5.44
N PRO A 38 -8.16 4.15 -5.67
CA PRO A 38 -8.94 3.46 -4.65
C PRO A 38 -8.16 3.23 -3.35
N LEU A 39 -6.88 2.89 -3.43
CA LEU A 39 -6.04 2.65 -2.26
C LEU A 39 -5.79 3.95 -1.47
N VAL A 40 -5.56 5.07 -2.15
CA VAL A 40 -5.44 6.40 -1.53
C VAL A 40 -6.75 6.82 -0.87
N ASP A 41 -7.88 6.56 -1.51
CA ASP A 41 -9.21 6.88 -0.98
C ASP A 41 -9.56 6.04 0.26
N ALA A 42 -9.00 4.84 0.38
CA ALA A 42 -9.19 3.95 1.51
C ALA A 42 -8.37 4.33 2.75
N ILE A 43 -7.44 5.29 2.65
CA ILE A 43 -6.66 5.76 3.80
C ILE A 43 -7.59 6.49 4.77
N PRO A 44 -7.73 6.02 6.03
CA PRO A 44 -8.57 6.67 7.02
C PRO A 44 -7.98 8.03 7.44
N PRO A 45 -8.78 8.93 8.02
CA PRO A 45 -8.25 10.15 8.63
C PRO A 45 -7.18 9.83 9.67
N VAL A 46 -6.03 10.50 9.57
CA VAL A 46 -4.88 10.26 10.46
C VAL A 46 -4.74 11.43 11.43
N ARG A 47 -4.72 11.11 12.72
CA ARG A 47 -4.53 12.07 13.81
C ARG A 47 -3.34 11.63 14.68
N GLY A 48 -2.34 12.46 14.83
CA GLY A 48 -1.17 12.17 15.67
C GLY A 48 -0.66 13.38 16.43
N LYS A 49 -1.11 14.59 16.04
CA LYS A 49 -0.77 15.87 16.70
C LYS A 49 -2.07 16.59 17.08
N PRO A 50 -2.02 17.55 18.05
CA PRO A 50 -3.15 18.41 18.31
C PRO A 50 -3.65 19.08 17.02
N GLY A 51 -4.97 19.12 16.82
CA GLY A 51 -5.60 19.70 15.64
C GLY A 51 -6.54 18.75 14.91
N ALA A 52 -7.05 19.20 13.77
CA ALA A 52 -7.93 18.40 12.92
C ALA A 52 -7.21 17.18 12.31
N PRO A 53 -7.88 16.03 12.16
CA PRO A 53 -7.31 14.88 11.47
C PRO A 53 -6.94 15.22 10.01
N ARG A 54 -5.86 14.64 9.50
CA ARG A 54 -5.53 14.71 8.08
C ARG A 54 -6.42 13.74 7.30
N HIS A 55 -7.11 14.25 6.30
CA HIS A 55 -7.99 13.46 5.44
C HIS A 55 -7.31 12.99 4.15
N LYS A 56 -6.14 13.51 3.81
CA LYS A 56 -5.38 13.14 2.63
C LYS A 56 -3.88 13.23 2.89
N PRO A 57 -3.05 12.42 2.23
CA PRO A 57 -1.60 12.56 2.27
C PRO A 57 -1.15 13.85 1.55
N GLY A 58 0.01 14.39 1.92
CA GLY A 58 0.63 15.49 1.19
C GLY A 58 1.26 15.02 -0.12
N GLU A 59 1.81 13.81 -0.12
CA GLU A 59 2.41 13.18 -1.29
C GLU A 59 2.11 11.67 -1.32
N VAL A 60 2.10 11.10 -2.51
CA VAL A 60 1.98 9.65 -2.74
C VAL A 60 3.16 9.20 -3.58
N MET A 61 3.92 8.27 -3.05
CA MET A 61 5.07 7.68 -3.71
C MET A 61 4.73 6.26 -4.18
N GLY A 62 5.14 5.93 -5.38
CA GLY A 62 4.87 4.62 -5.96
C GLY A 62 5.93 4.21 -6.97
N ASP A 63 6.06 2.91 -7.16
CA ASP A 63 6.98 2.35 -8.14
C ASP A 63 6.43 2.49 -9.59
N ARG A 64 7.20 1.97 -10.54
CA ARG A 64 6.86 2.03 -11.98
C ARG A 64 5.56 1.33 -12.35
N ALA A 65 5.08 0.38 -11.54
CA ALA A 65 3.82 -0.32 -11.78
C ALA A 65 2.60 0.59 -11.62
N TYR A 66 2.76 1.67 -10.84
CA TYR A 66 1.73 2.68 -10.62
C TYR A 66 1.86 3.92 -11.50
N HIS A 67 2.84 3.94 -12.43
CA HIS A 67 3.03 5.09 -13.31
C HIS A 67 1.90 5.21 -14.33
N ASP A 68 1.18 6.32 -14.25
CA ASP A 68 0.18 6.74 -15.23
C ASP A 68 -0.07 8.24 -15.12
N GLU A 69 -0.04 8.94 -16.25
CA GLU A 69 -0.18 10.39 -16.27
C GLU A 69 -1.59 10.86 -15.88
N GLN A 70 -2.61 10.07 -16.22
CA GLN A 70 -3.99 10.37 -15.82
C GLN A 70 -4.13 10.34 -14.28
N ARG A 71 -3.54 9.36 -13.61
CA ARG A 71 -3.58 9.25 -12.15
C ARG A 71 -2.77 10.35 -11.47
N ARG A 72 -1.65 10.75 -12.06
CA ARG A 72 -0.89 11.94 -11.61
C ARG A 72 -1.77 13.18 -11.63
N THR A 73 -2.50 13.40 -12.70
CA THR A 73 -3.41 14.54 -12.85
C THR A 73 -4.51 14.50 -11.78
N VAL A 74 -5.10 13.32 -11.52
CA VAL A 74 -6.11 13.15 -10.47
C VAL A 74 -5.53 13.48 -9.09
N LEU A 75 -4.33 13.00 -8.76
CA LEU A 75 -3.69 13.29 -7.47
C LEU A 75 -3.39 14.77 -7.32
N ARG A 76 -2.83 15.43 -8.35
CA ARG A 76 -2.58 16.89 -8.34
C ARG A 76 -3.87 17.68 -8.13
N GLY A 77 -4.95 17.29 -8.82
CA GLY A 77 -6.26 17.93 -8.67
C GLY A 77 -6.84 17.81 -7.27
N ARG A 78 -6.41 16.80 -6.48
CA ARG A 78 -6.73 16.63 -5.07
C ARG A 78 -5.76 17.34 -4.12
N GLY A 79 -4.75 18.02 -4.63
CA GLY A 79 -3.69 18.65 -3.84
C GLY A 79 -2.71 17.64 -3.23
N ILE A 80 -2.54 16.49 -3.87
CA ILE A 80 -1.59 15.44 -3.48
C ILE A 80 -0.43 15.45 -4.48
N ALA A 81 0.81 15.53 -3.99
CA ALA A 81 1.99 15.48 -4.86
C ALA A 81 2.26 14.04 -5.31
N PRO A 82 2.19 13.72 -6.63
CA PRO A 82 2.47 12.38 -7.12
C PRO A 82 3.98 12.20 -7.36
N VAL A 83 4.63 11.38 -6.56
CA VAL A 83 6.03 10.97 -6.70
C VAL A 83 6.07 9.54 -7.21
N LEU A 84 5.69 9.36 -8.47
CA LEU A 84 5.61 8.04 -9.11
C LEU A 84 6.82 7.86 -10.04
N ALA A 85 7.55 6.75 -9.90
CA ALA A 85 8.69 6.46 -10.76
C ALA A 85 8.24 6.29 -12.23
N ARG A 86 8.95 6.92 -13.16
CA ARG A 86 8.68 6.80 -14.60
C ARG A 86 9.43 5.62 -15.20
N ARG A 87 8.92 5.07 -16.29
CA ARG A 87 9.68 4.14 -17.11
C ARG A 87 10.86 4.88 -17.72
N GLY A 88 12.10 4.38 -17.51
CA GLY A 88 13.31 5.02 -17.99
C GLY A 88 14.05 5.87 -16.95
N ASP A 89 13.47 6.15 -15.78
CA ASP A 89 14.19 6.83 -14.71
C ASP A 89 15.41 5.99 -14.28
N PRO A 90 16.60 6.64 -14.06
CA PRO A 90 17.80 5.94 -13.63
C PRO A 90 17.58 5.16 -12.33
N HIS A 91 18.24 4.02 -12.19
CA HIS A 91 18.31 3.31 -10.92
C HIS A 91 19.07 4.20 -9.92
N GLY A 92 18.46 4.51 -8.78
CA GLY A 92 19.11 5.35 -7.75
C GLY A 92 18.42 6.68 -7.43
N SER A 93 17.27 6.96 -8.02
CA SER A 93 16.50 8.20 -7.82
C SER A 93 15.82 8.34 -6.43
N GLY A 94 16.34 7.69 -5.38
CA GLY A 94 15.77 7.75 -4.02
C GLY A 94 14.57 6.82 -3.76
N PHE A 95 13.97 6.25 -4.80
CA PHE A 95 12.82 5.34 -4.67
C PHE A 95 13.18 4.00 -4.02
N GLY A 96 14.44 3.60 -4.00
CA GLY A 96 14.88 2.32 -3.44
C GLY A 96 14.57 2.19 -1.95
N ILE A 97 14.77 3.24 -1.16
CA ILE A 97 14.51 3.25 0.29
C ILE A 97 13.01 3.09 0.55
N LEU A 98 12.18 3.81 -0.20
CA LEU A 98 10.73 3.80 -0.02
C LEU A 98 10.10 2.49 -0.47
N ARG A 99 10.57 1.92 -1.57
CA ARG A 99 10.20 0.59 -2.03
C ARG A 99 10.53 -0.46 -0.97
N HIS A 100 11.73 -0.38 -0.38
CA HIS A 100 12.17 -1.28 0.69
C HIS A 100 11.23 -1.23 1.90
N VAL A 101 10.75 -0.03 2.30
CA VAL A 101 9.79 0.13 3.41
C VAL A 101 8.50 -0.65 3.17
N VAL A 102 7.91 -0.53 1.98
CA VAL A 102 6.68 -1.26 1.63
C VAL A 102 6.95 -2.77 1.53
N GLU A 103 8.06 -3.16 0.91
CA GLU A 103 8.47 -4.58 0.80
C GLU A 103 8.69 -5.21 2.17
N GLN A 104 9.29 -4.51 3.12
CA GLN A 104 9.42 -4.98 4.51
C GLN A 104 8.05 -5.19 5.18
N THR A 105 7.11 -4.28 4.98
CA THR A 105 5.78 -4.41 5.55
C THR A 105 5.02 -5.58 4.93
N ILE A 106 5.13 -5.79 3.62
CA ILE A 106 4.59 -6.97 2.94
C ILE A 106 5.24 -8.25 3.47
N ALA A 107 6.55 -8.26 3.70
CA ALA A 107 7.26 -9.41 4.27
C ALA A 107 6.75 -9.75 5.68
N LEU A 108 6.46 -8.74 6.51
CA LEU A 108 5.85 -8.94 7.83
C LEU A 108 4.44 -9.55 7.72
N LEU A 109 3.63 -9.09 6.77
CA LEU A 109 2.32 -9.66 6.51
C LEU A 109 2.43 -11.13 6.06
N HIS A 110 3.40 -11.46 5.23
CA HIS A 110 3.63 -12.82 4.75
C HIS A 110 4.22 -13.77 5.80
N GLN A 111 4.63 -13.30 6.97
CA GLN A 111 4.89 -14.16 8.13
C GLN A 111 3.59 -14.80 8.65
N LEU A 112 2.45 -14.18 8.40
CA LEU A 112 1.16 -14.78 8.69
C LEU A 112 0.82 -15.81 7.59
N ARG A 113 0.73 -17.08 7.98
CA ARG A 113 0.60 -18.20 7.05
C ARG A 113 -0.54 -18.02 6.05
N ARG A 114 -1.69 -17.49 6.49
CA ARG A 114 -2.86 -17.28 5.64
C ARG A 114 -2.71 -16.16 4.61
N LEU A 115 -1.77 -15.24 4.83
CA LEU A 115 -1.46 -14.19 3.86
C LEU A 115 -0.36 -14.61 2.88
N ARG A 116 0.54 -15.49 3.31
CA ARG A 116 1.57 -16.05 2.43
C ARG A 116 0.98 -17.04 1.43
N ASN A 117 0.12 -17.91 1.91
CA ASN A 117 -0.59 -18.90 1.10
C ASN A 117 -2.09 -18.66 1.21
N ARG A 118 -2.73 -18.41 0.07
CA ARG A 118 -4.17 -18.24 0.05
C ARG A 118 -4.86 -19.60 0.15
N PHE A 119 -5.57 -19.83 1.25
CA PHE A 119 -6.42 -21.00 1.47
C PHE A 119 -7.89 -20.72 1.18
N ASP A 120 -8.28 -19.45 1.24
CA ASP A 120 -9.67 -19.04 1.15
C ASP A 120 -10.09 -18.85 -0.30
N LYS A 121 -11.21 -19.47 -0.68
CA LYS A 121 -11.80 -19.31 -2.02
C LYS A 121 -12.46 -17.95 -2.20
N ARG A 122 -13.00 -17.37 -1.13
CA ARG A 122 -13.68 -16.08 -1.11
C ARG A 122 -12.69 -14.94 -0.90
N ASP A 123 -12.84 -13.90 -1.73
CA ASP A 123 -11.95 -12.73 -1.68
C ASP A 123 -12.17 -11.89 -0.42
N ASP A 124 -13.41 -11.78 0.07
CA ASP A 124 -13.77 -11.05 1.28
C ASP A 124 -13.13 -11.64 2.54
N ILE A 125 -13.04 -12.97 2.63
CA ILE A 125 -12.37 -13.65 3.74
C ILE A 125 -10.87 -13.36 3.69
N HIS A 126 -10.25 -13.44 2.51
CA HIS A 126 -8.82 -13.15 2.36
C HIS A 126 -8.52 -11.67 2.64
N GLN A 127 -9.39 -10.75 2.20
CA GLN A 127 -9.33 -9.33 2.54
C GLN A 127 -9.41 -9.10 4.05
N THR A 128 -10.28 -9.83 4.75
CA THR A 128 -10.40 -9.75 6.21
C THR A 128 -9.09 -10.15 6.90
N PHE A 129 -8.45 -11.24 6.46
CA PHE A 129 -7.13 -11.63 7.00
C PHE A 129 -6.06 -10.59 6.73
N LEU A 130 -6.06 -9.95 5.56
CA LEU A 130 -5.14 -8.86 5.26
C LEU A 130 -5.35 -7.67 6.21
N THR A 131 -6.60 -7.29 6.44
CA THR A 131 -6.97 -6.21 7.37
C THR A 131 -6.52 -6.52 8.79
N ILE A 132 -6.76 -7.74 9.27
CA ILE A 132 -6.29 -8.19 10.59
C ILE A 132 -4.76 -8.16 10.66
N GLY A 133 -4.08 -8.62 9.63
CA GLY A 133 -2.62 -8.59 9.55
C GLY A 133 -2.06 -7.18 9.66
N CYS A 134 -2.67 -6.22 8.97
CA CYS A 134 -2.32 -4.80 9.07
C CYS A 134 -2.56 -4.27 10.50
N ALA A 135 -3.68 -4.60 11.12
CA ALA A 135 -3.99 -4.21 12.49
C ALA A 135 -2.96 -4.75 13.49
N VAL A 136 -2.52 -5.99 13.33
CA VAL A 136 -1.46 -6.60 14.16
C VAL A 136 -0.13 -5.84 14.03
N ILE A 137 0.25 -5.43 12.81
CA ILE A 137 1.46 -4.63 12.59
C ILE A 137 1.34 -3.27 13.28
N CYS A 138 0.21 -2.58 13.11
CA CYS A 138 -0.07 -1.30 13.77
C CYS A 138 0.00 -1.43 15.30
N TRP A 139 -0.63 -2.45 15.85
CA TRP A 139 -0.60 -2.75 17.28
C TRP A 139 0.83 -2.96 17.80
N ARG A 140 1.62 -3.80 17.14
CA ARG A 140 3.02 -4.06 17.53
C ARG A 140 3.88 -2.79 17.47
N ARG A 141 3.64 -1.91 16.48
CA ARG A 141 4.36 -0.63 16.38
C ARG A 141 3.96 0.31 17.49
N LEU A 142 2.67 0.45 17.78
CA LEU A 142 2.17 1.26 18.87
C LEU A 142 2.78 0.82 20.21
N HIS A 143 2.81 -0.48 20.48
CA HIS A 143 3.37 -1.05 21.72
C HIS A 143 4.85 -0.76 21.90
N ARG A 144 5.63 -0.71 20.81
CA ARG A 144 7.05 -0.32 20.84
C ARG A 144 7.27 1.17 21.11
N LEU A 145 6.29 2.01 20.81
CA LEU A 145 6.39 3.45 21.03
C LEU A 145 5.94 3.86 22.44
N THR A 146 5.13 3.03 23.08
CA THR A 146 4.55 3.30 24.42
C THR A 146 5.22 2.52 25.55
N GLY A 147 6.06 1.56 25.24
CA GLY A 147 6.85 0.76 26.21
C GLY A 147 8.30 1.15 26.21
#